data_fe9e2eb9b1f92595a368bea98928d6cd
#
_entry.id   fe9e2eb9b1f92595a368bea98928d6cd
#
_cell.length_a   1.000
_cell.length_b   1.000
_cell.length_c   1.000
_cell.angle_alpha   90.00
_cell.angle_beta   90.00
_cell.angle_gamma   90.00
#
_symmetry.space_group_name_H-M   'P 1'
#
loop_
_entity.id
_entity.type
_entity.pdbx_description
1 polymer ?
#
loop_
_entity_poly.entity_id
_entity_poly.type
_entity_poly.pdbx_seq_one_letter_code
_entity_poly.pdbx_strand_id
1 'polypeptide(L)'
;MRIITVSVIALFTLFVGTAHAEQPKPNPTIPIPQTLPTLEYRRIPQEPLPQVVEVLPAGVPKDQTKRCPQWEAKFREHKLPVITFSYIAWRESRCSVSAHNTTLNRNGTQDLGLVQVNSSWKTVTRNICGTDITGLFSVNCNLKVAKYLYDNGGLRHWSL
;
A
#
# COMPACT_ATOMS: atom_id res chain seq x y z
N MET A 1 34.22 -58.10 -9.12
CA MET A 1 33.64 -57.42 -10.28
C MET A 1 34.10 -55.97 -10.22
N ARG A 2 35.12 -55.61 -11.02
CA ARG A 2 35.77 -54.29 -11.02
C ARG A 2 35.05 -53.38 -11.99
N ILE A 3 34.47 -52.29 -11.53
CA ILE A 3 33.83 -51.26 -12.38
C ILE A 3 34.92 -50.24 -12.72
N ILE A 4 35.19 -50.14 -14.02
CA ILE A 4 36.13 -49.17 -14.61
C ILE A 4 35.31 -47.90 -14.93
N THR A 5 35.64 -46.83 -14.23
CA THR A 5 35.08 -45.49 -14.53
C THR A 5 35.95 -44.83 -15.60
N VAL A 6 35.39 -44.60 -16.79
CA VAL A 6 36.03 -43.85 -17.86
C VAL A 6 35.70 -42.35 -17.67
N SER A 7 36.74 -41.58 -17.38
CA SER A 7 36.66 -40.12 -17.35
C SER A 7 36.87 -39.57 -18.77
N VAL A 8 35.81 -38.89 -19.29
CA VAL A 8 35.91 -38.15 -20.54
C VAL A 8 36.29 -36.70 -20.20
N ILE A 9 37.53 -36.35 -20.54
CA ILE A 9 38.02 -34.96 -20.44
C ILE A 9 37.63 -34.23 -21.74
N ALA A 10 36.66 -33.30 -21.67
CA ALA A 10 36.34 -32.43 -22.75
C ALA A 10 37.27 -31.21 -22.76
N LEU A 11 38.14 -31.14 -23.75
CA LEU A 11 38.98 -29.95 -24.01
C LEU A 11 38.07 -28.87 -24.67
N PHE A 12 37.81 -27.81 -23.90
CA PHE A 12 37.22 -26.58 -24.45
C PHE A 12 38.34 -25.66 -24.95
N THR A 13 38.51 -25.57 -26.26
CA THR A 13 39.35 -24.55 -26.92
C THR A 13 38.63 -23.20 -26.88
N LEU A 14 39.13 -22.27 -26.09
CA LEU A 14 38.73 -20.87 -26.07
C LEU A 14 39.21 -20.17 -27.32
N PHE A 15 38.31 -19.89 -28.27
CA PHE A 15 38.53 -18.93 -29.34
C PHE A 15 38.40 -17.51 -28.76
N VAL A 16 39.53 -16.84 -28.54
CA VAL A 16 39.57 -15.41 -28.23
C VAL A 16 39.44 -14.63 -29.53
N GLY A 17 38.22 -14.30 -29.90
CA GLY A 17 37.93 -13.37 -30.99
C GLY A 17 38.21 -11.93 -30.50
N THR A 18 39.25 -11.28 -31.01
CA THR A 18 39.51 -9.85 -30.82
C THR A 18 38.47 -9.08 -31.65
N ALA A 19 37.37 -8.68 -31.03
CA ALA A 19 36.47 -7.69 -31.60
C ALA A 19 37.13 -6.32 -31.58
N HIS A 20 37.53 -5.81 -32.73
CA HIS A 20 37.88 -4.39 -32.88
C HIS A 20 36.61 -3.59 -32.75
N ALA A 21 36.44 -2.93 -31.58
CA ALA A 21 35.39 -1.95 -31.40
C ALA A 21 35.72 -0.70 -32.23
N GLU A 22 34.98 -0.50 -33.31
CA GLU A 22 35.01 0.72 -34.11
C GLU A 22 34.50 1.87 -33.24
N GLN A 23 35.35 2.87 -32.97
CA GLN A 23 34.98 4.08 -32.20
C GLN A 23 33.88 4.83 -32.95
N PRO A 24 32.78 5.16 -32.31
CA PRO A 24 31.72 5.97 -32.91
C PRO A 24 32.29 7.36 -33.26
N LYS A 25 32.08 7.79 -34.50
CA LYS A 25 32.43 9.13 -34.96
C LYS A 25 31.77 10.18 -34.07
N PRO A 26 32.50 11.27 -33.68
CA PRO A 26 31.89 12.31 -32.89
C PRO A 26 30.73 12.94 -33.65
N ASN A 27 29.58 13.00 -32.99
CA ASN A 27 28.38 13.64 -33.50
C ASN A 27 28.66 15.12 -33.75
N PRO A 28 28.19 15.73 -34.85
CA PRO A 28 28.37 17.16 -35.09
C PRO A 28 27.76 17.95 -33.93
N THR A 29 28.60 18.78 -33.31
CA THR A 29 28.20 19.67 -32.22
C THR A 29 27.24 20.71 -32.79
N ILE A 30 25.95 20.57 -32.48
CA ILE A 30 24.94 21.59 -32.79
C ILE A 30 25.21 22.77 -31.85
N PRO A 31 25.41 24.01 -32.38
CA PRO A 31 25.58 25.18 -31.50
C PRO A 31 24.32 25.36 -30.64
N ILE A 32 24.45 25.26 -29.35
CA ILE A 32 23.35 25.57 -28.41
C ILE A 32 23.18 27.11 -28.43
N PRO A 33 21.98 27.62 -28.73
CA PRO A 33 21.72 29.06 -28.60
C PRO A 33 21.96 29.50 -27.17
N GLN A 34 22.86 30.47 -26.96
CA GLN A 34 23.28 30.94 -25.64
C GLN A 34 22.25 31.81 -24.91
N THR A 35 21.08 31.98 -25.46
CA THR A 35 19.98 32.72 -24.81
C THR A 35 18.71 31.93 -24.88
N LEU A 36 18.49 31.11 -23.85
CA LEU A 36 17.13 30.64 -23.54
C LEU A 36 16.32 31.85 -23.06
N PRO A 37 15.15 32.14 -23.67
CA PRO A 37 14.26 33.15 -23.11
C PRO A 37 13.90 32.70 -21.69
N THR A 38 14.13 33.57 -20.71
CA THR A 38 13.66 33.33 -19.33
C THR A 38 12.14 33.25 -19.39
N LEU A 39 11.63 32.05 -19.37
CA LEU A 39 10.19 31.82 -19.18
C LEU A 39 9.85 32.33 -17.79
N GLU A 40 9.35 33.56 -17.73
CA GLU A 40 8.76 34.11 -16.53
C GLU A 40 7.53 33.20 -16.18
N TYR A 41 7.76 32.25 -15.30
CA TYR A 41 6.71 31.37 -14.81
C TYR A 41 5.70 32.21 -14.02
N ARG A 42 4.71 32.74 -14.74
CA ARG A 42 3.58 33.43 -14.14
C ARG A 42 2.87 32.42 -13.26
N ARG A 43 3.03 32.51 -11.95
CA ARG A 43 2.25 31.70 -10.99
C ARG A 43 0.78 32.01 -11.24
N ILE A 44 0.12 31.09 -11.90
CA ILE A 44 -1.35 31.10 -11.97
C ILE A 44 -1.82 30.90 -10.54
N PRO A 45 -2.62 31.81 -9.97
CA PRO A 45 -3.21 31.57 -8.66
C PRO A 45 -3.94 30.23 -8.70
N GLN A 46 -3.49 29.26 -7.92
CA GLN A 46 -4.19 27.99 -7.80
C GLN A 46 -5.48 28.28 -7.03
N GLU A 47 -6.59 28.24 -7.75
CA GLU A 47 -7.90 28.28 -7.12
C GLU A 47 -7.98 27.13 -6.11
N PRO A 48 -8.40 27.38 -4.86
CA PRO A 48 -8.49 26.34 -3.85
C PRO A 48 -9.42 25.25 -4.39
N LEU A 49 -8.91 24.01 -4.45
CA LEU A 49 -9.73 22.88 -4.84
C LEU A 49 -10.97 22.83 -3.93
N PRO A 50 -12.17 22.61 -4.48
CA PRO A 50 -13.38 22.52 -3.69
C PRO A 50 -13.19 21.46 -2.59
N GLN A 51 -13.31 21.89 -1.36
CA GLN A 51 -13.23 21.01 -0.20
C GLN A 51 -14.47 20.10 -0.22
N VAL A 52 -14.27 18.83 -0.48
CA VAL A 52 -15.33 17.84 -0.31
C VAL A 52 -15.61 17.73 1.19
N VAL A 53 -16.68 18.35 1.64
CA VAL A 53 -17.13 18.22 3.02
C VAL A 53 -17.70 16.83 3.20
N GLU A 54 -17.01 15.98 3.95
CA GLU A 54 -17.52 14.66 4.31
C GLU A 54 -18.74 14.81 5.23
N VAL A 55 -19.90 14.32 4.77
CA VAL A 55 -21.09 14.26 5.61
C VAL A 55 -20.90 13.13 6.62
N LEU A 56 -20.86 13.48 7.91
CA LEU A 56 -20.62 12.50 8.98
C LEU A 56 -21.89 11.65 9.21
N PRO A 57 -21.74 10.32 9.20
CA PRO A 57 -22.83 9.41 9.58
C PRO A 57 -23.27 9.62 11.03
N ALA A 58 -24.50 9.21 11.36
CA ALA A 58 -24.96 9.14 12.73
C ALA A 58 -23.98 8.26 13.56
N GLY A 59 -23.65 8.70 14.78
CA GLY A 59 -22.71 7.99 15.64
C GLY A 59 -21.23 8.40 15.50
N VAL A 60 -20.87 9.15 14.44
CA VAL A 60 -19.52 9.72 14.31
C VAL A 60 -19.47 11.11 14.95
N PRO A 61 -18.77 11.30 16.07
CA PRO A 61 -18.74 12.57 16.77
C PRO A 61 -17.91 13.61 15.98
N LYS A 62 -18.26 14.89 16.15
CA LYS A 62 -17.47 16.01 15.60
C LYS A 62 -16.15 16.25 16.35
N ASP A 63 -16.01 15.63 17.50
CA ASP A 63 -14.84 15.76 18.38
C ASP A 63 -13.57 15.24 17.70
N GLN A 64 -12.66 16.16 17.38
CA GLN A 64 -11.41 15.85 16.71
C GLN A 64 -10.40 15.08 17.57
N THR A 65 -10.57 15.10 18.91
CA THR A 65 -9.71 14.32 19.82
C THR A 65 -9.97 12.82 19.69
N LYS A 66 -11.11 12.44 19.12
CA LYS A 66 -11.51 11.05 18.85
C LYS A 66 -11.18 10.65 17.42
N ARG A 67 -9.94 10.89 16.97
CA ARG A 67 -9.43 10.64 15.63
C ARG A 67 -8.03 10.02 15.66
N CYS A 68 -7.63 9.51 14.52
CA CYS A 68 -6.30 9.00 14.25
C CYS A 68 -5.65 9.76 13.08
N PRO A 69 -5.28 11.04 13.25
CA PRO A 69 -4.82 11.89 12.15
C PRO A 69 -3.61 11.32 11.40
N GLN A 70 -2.75 10.57 12.09
CA GLN A 70 -1.60 9.90 11.48
C GLN A 70 -1.98 8.86 10.41
N TRP A 71 -3.23 8.38 10.40
CA TRP A 71 -3.72 7.38 9.45
C TRP A 71 -4.66 7.95 8.37
N GLU A 72 -5.05 9.21 8.46
CA GLU A 72 -6.03 9.81 7.54
C GLU A 72 -5.57 9.81 6.07
N ALA A 73 -4.26 9.99 5.82
CA ALA A 73 -3.71 9.84 4.47
C ALA A 73 -3.91 8.42 3.93
N LYS A 74 -3.78 7.40 4.78
CA LYS A 74 -3.98 6.00 4.41
C LYS A 74 -5.46 5.68 4.16
N PHE A 75 -6.38 6.22 4.93
CA PHE A 75 -7.82 6.07 4.65
C PHE A 75 -8.18 6.66 3.29
N ARG A 76 -7.64 7.84 2.95
CA ARG A 76 -7.83 8.48 1.64
C ARG A 76 -7.26 7.63 0.50
N GLU A 77 -6.04 7.11 0.66
CA GLU A 77 -5.39 6.20 -0.31
C GLU A 77 -6.27 4.98 -0.61
N HIS A 78 -6.89 4.42 0.42
CA HIS A 78 -7.79 3.27 0.31
C HIS A 78 -9.24 3.65 -0.04
N LYS A 79 -9.52 4.92 -0.36
CA LYS A 79 -10.87 5.42 -0.72
C LYS A 79 -11.94 5.14 0.34
N LEU A 80 -11.53 5.20 1.60
CA LEU A 80 -12.41 5.12 2.76
C LEU A 80 -12.81 6.53 3.21
N PRO A 81 -14.05 6.75 3.69
CA PRO A 81 -14.45 8.03 4.32
C PRO A 81 -13.49 8.38 5.46
N VAL A 82 -12.71 9.46 5.25
CA VAL A 82 -11.51 9.74 6.05
C VAL A 82 -11.86 9.97 7.52
N ILE A 83 -12.80 10.88 7.78
CA ILE A 83 -13.16 11.27 9.16
C ILE A 83 -13.83 10.10 9.88
N THR A 84 -14.71 9.38 9.18
CA THR A 84 -15.43 8.22 9.71
C THR A 84 -14.44 7.10 10.10
N PHE A 85 -13.52 6.74 9.22
CA PHE A 85 -12.55 5.67 9.51
C PHE A 85 -11.45 6.11 10.49
N SER A 86 -11.14 7.41 10.56
CA SER A 86 -10.29 7.97 11.61
C SER A 86 -10.93 7.79 13.00
N TYR A 87 -12.24 8.00 13.10
CA TYR A 87 -12.99 7.72 14.33
C TYR A 87 -13.07 6.23 14.64
N ILE A 88 -13.38 5.38 13.66
CA ILE A 88 -13.42 3.92 13.82
C ILE A 88 -12.08 3.42 14.38
N ALA A 89 -10.95 3.79 13.76
CA ALA A 89 -9.63 3.39 14.23
C ALA A 89 -9.35 3.86 15.67
N TRP A 90 -9.77 5.08 16.03
CA TRP A 90 -9.65 5.56 17.40
C TRP A 90 -10.50 4.72 18.38
N ARG A 91 -11.73 4.42 18.01
CA ARG A 91 -12.65 3.65 18.86
C ARG A 91 -12.19 2.21 19.04
N GLU A 92 -11.82 1.55 17.95
CA GLU A 92 -11.53 0.12 17.88
C GLU A 92 -10.13 -0.24 18.42
N SER A 93 -9.13 0.55 18.09
CA SER A 93 -7.74 0.20 18.38
C SER A 93 -6.92 1.26 19.11
N ARG A 94 -7.51 2.42 19.40
CA ARG A 94 -6.75 3.61 19.86
C ARG A 94 -5.59 3.95 18.90
N CYS A 95 -5.87 3.86 17.60
CA CYS A 95 -4.93 4.14 16.52
C CYS A 95 -3.75 3.15 16.40
N SER A 96 -3.81 2.00 17.08
CA SER A 96 -2.76 1.00 17.07
C SER A 96 -2.94 -0.02 15.94
N VAL A 97 -1.92 -0.18 15.11
CA VAL A 97 -1.91 -1.18 14.03
C VAL A 97 -1.72 -2.61 14.57
N SER A 98 -1.11 -2.74 15.74
CA SER A 98 -0.86 -4.02 16.42
C SER A 98 -1.96 -4.38 17.41
N ALA A 99 -3.09 -3.64 17.43
CA ALA A 99 -4.18 -3.95 18.31
C ALA A 99 -4.71 -5.35 18.04
N HIS A 100 -4.85 -6.12 19.10
CA HIS A 100 -5.31 -7.49 19.06
C HIS A 100 -6.17 -7.78 20.29
N ASN A 101 -7.41 -8.17 20.05
CA ASN A 101 -8.23 -8.69 21.12
C ASN A 101 -7.80 -10.13 21.42
N THR A 102 -7.00 -10.32 22.46
CA THR A 102 -6.51 -11.65 22.87
C THR A 102 -7.59 -12.52 23.51
N THR A 103 -8.66 -11.90 24.01
CA THR A 103 -9.84 -12.62 24.47
C THR A 103 -10.72 -12.92 23.27
N LEU A 104 -10.91 -14.22 22.97
CA LEU A 104 -11.76 -14.62 21.86
C LEU A 104 -13.21 -14.14 22.06
N ASN A 105 -13.84 -13.75 20.97
CA ASN A 105 -15.27 -13.51 20.93
C ASN A 105 -16.03 -14.82 21.25
N ARG A 106 -17.32 -14.75 21.62
CA ARG A 106 -18.14 -15.94 21.95
C ARG A 106 -18.14 -17.02 20.87
N ASN A 107 -17.94 -16.62 19.61
CA ASN A 107 -17.87 -17.53 18.45
C ASN A 107 -16.44 -18.00 18.13
N GLY A 108 -15.47 -17.77 19.01
CA GLY A 108 -14.08 -18.16 18.83
C GLY A 108 -13.30 -17.29 17.85
N THR A 109 -13.85 -16.16 17.42
CA THR A 109 -13.15 -15.21 16.56
C THR A 109 -12.39 -14.15 17.37
N GLN A 110 -11.51 -13.41 16.71
CA GLN A 110 -10.75 -12.30 17.28
C GLN A 110 -10.73 -11.13 16.29
N ASP A 111 -10.48 -9.94 16.81
CA ASP A 111 -10.44 -8.72 16.02
C ASP A 111 -9.00 -8.19 15.97
N LEU A 112 -8.53 -7.78 14.80
CA LEU A 112 -7.11 -7.51 14.55
C LEU A 112 -6.89 -6.19 13.80
N GLY A 113 -5.84 -5.49 14.21
CA GLY A 113 -5.26 -4.36 13.52
C GLY A 113 -6.01 -3.05 13.71
N LEU A 114 -5.71 -2.08 12.84
CA LEU A 114 -6.09 -0.68 13.01
C LEU A 114 -7.60 -0.45 13.15
N VAL A 115 -8.41 -1.12 12.36
CA VAL A 115 -9.88 -1.00 12.41
C VAL A 115 -10.57 -2.28 12.88
N GLN A 116 -9.84 -3.14 13.58
CA GLN A 116 -10.31 -4.36 14.25
C GLN A 116 -11.13 -5.25 13.32
N VAL A 117 -10.50 -5.68 12.21
CA VAL A 117 -11.11 -6.63 11.29
C VAL A 117 -11.22 -7.98 11.95
N ASN A 118 -12.43 -8.58 11.94
CA ASN A 118 -12.70 -9.86 12.56
C ASN A 118 -12.07 -11.03 11.78
N SER A 119 -11.50 -12.00 12.48
CA SER A 119 -10.83 -13.18 11.90
C SER A 119 -11.74 -14.12 11.12
N SER A 120 -13.07 -13.99 11.25
CA SER A 120 -14.02 -14.69 10.38
C SER A 120 -13.84 -14.36 8.90
N TRP A 121 -13.24 -13.18 8.60
CA TRP A 121 -12.93 -12.74 7.24
C TRP A 121 -11.61 -13.31 6.68
N LYS A 122 -11.11 -14.43 7.24
CA LYS A 122 -9.85 -15.09 6.84
C LYS A 122 -9.76 -15.39 5.33
N THR A 123 -10.86 -15.81 4.71
CA THR A 123 -10.89 -16.09 3.27
C THR A 123 -10.77 -14.81 2.44
N VAL A 124 -11.47 -13.75 2.83
CA VAL A 124 -11.38 -12.44 2.20
C VAL A 124 -9.96 -11.87 2.37
N THR A 125 -9.39 -11.96 3.57
CA THR A 125 -8.01 -11.55 3.85
C THR A 125 -7.02 -12.26 2.94
N ARG A 126 -7.14 -13.58 2.81
CA ARG A 126 -6.27 -14.36 1.93
C ARG A 126 -6.40 -13.96 0.46
N ASN A 127 -7.61 -13.74 -0.01
CA ASN A 127 -7.86 -13.37 -1.42
C ASN A 127 -7.35 -11.96 -1.75
N ILE A 128 -7.47 -11.02 -0.81
CA ILE A 128 -7.11 -9.61 -1.03
C ILE A 128 -5.63 -9.35 -0.75
N CYS A 129 -5.08 -9.99 0.28
CA CYS A 129 -3.74 -9.71 0.79
C CYS A 129 -2.71 -10.80 0.47
N GLY A 130 -3.14 -11.99 0.02
CA GLY A 130 -2.24 -13.14 -0.21
C GLY A 130 -1.66 -13.74 1.08
N THR A 131 -2.24 -13.45 2.25
CA THR A 131 -1.73 -13.89 3.56
C THR A 131 -2.88 -14.37 4.44
N ASP A 132 -2.54 -14.99 5.57
CA ASP A 132 -3.52 -15.33 6.60
C ASP A 132 -3.94 -14.10 7.42
N ILE A 133 -4.65 -14.31 8.52
CA ILE A 133 -5.17 -13.23 9.37
C ILE A 133 -4.06 -12.37 10.02
N THR A 134 -2.81 -12.86 10.09
CA THR A 134 -1.70 -12.08 10.64
C THR A 134 -1.35 -10.88 9.75
N GLY A 135 -1.67 -10.95 8.46
CA GLY A 135 -1.56 -9.82 7.55
C GLY A 135 -2.41 -8.62 7.95
N LEU A 136 -3.45 -8.81 8.77
CA LEU A 136 -4.28 -7.71 9.28
C LEU A 136 -3.55 -6.77 10.24
N PHE A 137 -2.36 -7.11 10.71
CA PHE A 137 -1.47 -6.18 11.40
C PHE A 137 -0.72 -5.23 10.46
N SER A 138 -0.75 -5.48 9.15
CA SER A 138 -0.32 -4.51 8.15
C SER A 138 -1.44 -3.50 7.87
N VAL A 139 -1.14 -2.21 7.97
CA VAL A 139 -2.09 -1.13 7.65
C VAL A 139 -2.71 -1.34 6.26
N ASN A 140 -1.88 -1.62 5.26
CA ASN A 140 -2.37 -1.76 3.89
C ASN A 140 -3.32 -2.94 3.74
N CYS A 141 -3.02 -4.09 4.32
CA CYS A 141 -3.93 -5.24 4.28
C CYS A 141 -5.20 -4.98 5.09
N ASN A 142 -5.08 -4.46 6.30
CA ASN A 142 -6.21 -4.12 7.16
C ASN A 142 -7.20 -3.20 6.45
N LEU A 143 -6.70 -2.13 5.81
CA LEU A 143 -7.55 -1.17 5.10
C LEU A 143 -8.09 -1.68 3.77
N LYS A 144 -7.38 -2.56 3.05
CA LYS A 144 -7.93 -3.23 1.86
C LYS A 144 -9.13 -4.11 2.23
N VAL A 145 -9.00 -4.89 3.30
CA VAL A 145 -10.11 -5.72 3.79
C VAL A 145 -11.24 -4.84 4.32
N ALA A 146 -10.92 -3.80 5.09
CA ALA A 146 -11.92 -2.83 5.57
C ALA A 146 -12.68 -2.17 4.40
N LYS A 147 -11.98 -1.81 3.31
CA LYS A 147 -12.64 -1.26 2.11
C LYS A 147 -13.61 -2.26 1.48
N TYR A 148 -13.21 -3.52 1.35
CA TYR A 148 -14.11 -4.56 0.88
C TYR A 148 -15.36 -4.69 1.77
N LEU A 149 -15.19 -4.69 3.08
CA LEU A 149 -16.31 -4.76 4.03
C LEU A 149 -17.23 -3.55 3.91
N TYR A 150 -16.64 -2.36 3.82
CA TYR A 150 -17.39 -1.11 3.66
C TYR A 150 -18.22 -1.11 2.37
N ASP A 151 -17.65 -1.54 1.25
CA ASP A 151 -18.35 -1.61 -0.04
C ASP A 151 -19.50 -2.62 -0.06
N ASN A 152 -19.39 -3.70 0.72
CA ASN A 152 -20.37 -4.79 0.72
C ASN A 152 -21.35 -4.75 1.91
N GLY A 153 -21.13 -3.84 2.87
CA GLY A 153 -21.97 -3.82 4.07
C GLY A 153 -22.05 -2.46 4.77
N GLY A 154 -21.36 -1.45 4.24
CA GLY A 154 -21.33 -0.14 4.88
C GLY A 154 -20.70 -0.19 6.26
N LEU A 155 -21.17 0.68 7.13
CA LEU A 155 -20.61 0.84 8.49
C LEU A 155 -21.14 -0.18 9.52
N ARG A 156 -22.09 -1.03 9.14
CA ARG A 156 -22.67 -2.05 10.07
C ARG A 156 -21.62 -2.99 10.67
N HIS A 157 -20.49 -3.21 9.96
CA HIS A 157 -19.38 -4.04 10.47
C HIS A 157 -18.69 -3.42 11.69
N TRP A 158 -18.89 -2.14 11.92
CA TRP A 158 -18.37 -1.37 13.06
C TRP A 158 -19.46 -0.83 13.97
N SER A 159 -20.70 -1.32 13.83
CA SER A 159 -21.85 -0.87 14.65
C SER A 159 -22.06 0.64 14.63
N LEU A 160 -22.02 1.22 13.41
CA LEU A 160 -22.29 2.62 13.10
C LEU A 160 -23.42 2.74 12.10
#